data_532063017ee267f4fb78fbe3927e8897
#
_entry.id   532063017ee267f4fb78fbe3927e8897
#
_cell.length_a   1.000
_cell.length_b   1.000
_cell.length_c   1.000
_cell.angle_alpha   90.00
_cell.angle_beta   90.00
_cell.angle_gamma   90.00
#
_symmetry.space_group_name_H-M   'P 1'
#
loop_
_entity.id
_entity.type
_entity.pdbx_description
1 polymer ?
#
loop_
_entity_poly.entity_id
_entity_poly.type
_entity_poly.pdbx_seq_one_letter_code
_entity_poly.pdbx_strand_id
1 'polypeptide(L)'
;MMFPLQDLFIKICGITNLGDAELACACGANAIGFIFKKSNERYIPPERAASIISDLPEYISKIGVFENASPQYIQSTLKQVPLSAVQILGNNGPDDLVDFDVSVIKQFQLKQSFDVEIMRNYLVDGFLLEDYHDENGKHLPKKHHWNIAVKAKDYGRIIISGGLNPNNIEDAIRFVNPYGVDVCSGVEHRPGKLDKSLLRTFISKARDISMYYAEDKEFE
;
A
#
# COMPACT_ATOMS: atom_id res chain seq x y z
N MET A 1 -9.74 -22.24 17.23
CA MET A 1 -9.90 -20.82 17.63
C MET A 1 -10.04 -20.05 16.33
N MET A 2 -11.27 -19.73 15.94
CA MET A 2 -11.56 -19.02 14.68
C MET A 2 -11.10 -17.58 14.83
N PHE A 3 -10.11 -17.17 14.04
CA PHE A 3 -9.75 -15.76 13.95
C PHE A 3 -10.88 -15.06 13.19
N PRO A 4 -11.40 -13.92 13.69
CA PRO A 4 -12.37 -13.15 12.94
C PRO A 4 -11.76 -12.80 11.58
N LEU A 5 -12.54 -12.97 10.53
CA LEU A 5 -12.19 -12.59 9.17
C LEU A 5 -11.80 -11.10 9.18
N GLN A 6 -10.53 -10.84 8.93
CA GLN A 6 -10.00 -9.50 9.00
C GLN A 6 -10.44 -8.76 7.75
N ASP A 7 -11.15 -7.64 7.93
CA ASP A 7 -11.53 -6.77 6.81
C ASP A 7 -10.31 -6.46 5.94
N LEU A 8 -10.46 -6.59 4.62
CA LEU A 8 -9.40 -6.29 3.68
C LEU A 8 -8.87 -4.85 3.90
N PHE A 9 -7.58 -4.71 4.12
CA PHE A 9 -6.92 -3.42 4.25
C PHE A 9 -6.78 -2.73 2.88
N ILE A 10 -7.40 -1.56 2.70
CA ILE A 10 -7.37 -0.81 1.44
C ILE A 10 -6.60 0.49 1.64
N LYS A 11 -5.47 0.64 0.94
CA LYS A 11 -4.65 1.84 0.94
C LYS A 11 -4.78 2.58 -0.39
N ILE A 12 -4.96 3.90 -0.33
CA ILE A 12 -4.95 4.83 -1.48
C ILE A 12 -3.68 5.66 -1.40
N CYS A 13 -2.79 5.49 -2.36
CA CYS A 13 -1.45 6.08 -2.34
C CYS A 13 -1.35 7.32 -3.24
N GLY A 14 -0.38 8.22 -2.94
CA GLY A 14 -0.10 9.38 -3.76
C GLY A 14 -1.00 10.58 -3.51
N ILE A 15 -1.52 10.73 -2.32
CA ILE A 15 -2.36 11.87 -1.91
C ILE A 15 -1.55 13.15 -1.87
N THR A 16 -2.04 14.20 -2.55
CA THR A 16 -1.38 15.52 -2.65
C THR A 16 -2.26 16.70 -2.25
N ASN A 17 -3.55 16.46 -1.97
CA ASN A 17 -4.52 17.49 -1.60
C ASN A 17 -5.60 16.95 -0.66
N LEU A 18 -6.20 17.85 0.13
CA LEU A 18 -7.19 17.52 1.16
C LEU A 18 -8.44 16.89 0.54
N GLY A 19 -8.98 17.44 -0.55
CA GLY A 19 -10.23 16.94 -1.13
C GLY A 19 -10.14 15.49 -1.62
N ASP A 20 -8.96 15.05 -2.13
CA ASP A 20 -8.73 13.65 -2.52
C ASP A 20 -8.53 12.77 -1.28
N ALA A 21 -7.91 13.27 -0.20
CA ALA A 21 -7.81 12.57 1.08
C ALA A 21 -9.18 12.32 1.70
N GLU A 22 -10.02 13.34 1.79
CA GLU A 22 -11.41 13.25 2.27
C GLU A 22 -12.25 12.29 1.43
N LEU A 23 -12.08 12.35 0.09
CA LEU A 23 -12.77 11.46 -0.83
C LEU A 23 -12.37 9.98 -0.58
N ALA A 24 -11.08 9.70 -0.38
CA ALA A 24 -10.60 8.35 -0.07
C ALA A 24 -11.20 7.85 1.26
N CYS A 25 -11.21 8.67 2.29
CA CYS A 25 -11.84 8.36 3.58
C CYS A 25 -13.34 8.08 3.43
N ALA A 26 -14.07 8.96 2.74
CA ALA A 26 -15.51 8.83 2.52
C ALA A 26 -15.89 7.60 1.67
N CYS A 27 -14.98 7.12 0.82
CA CYS A 27 -15.17 5.89 0.05
C CYS A 27 -14.85 4.61 0.84
N GLY A 28 -14.28 4.71 2.05
CA GLY A 28 -14.01 3.56 2.91
C GLY A 28 -12.57 3.03 2.80
N ALA A 29 -11.59 3.85 2.43
CA ALA A 29 -10.18 3.51 2.56
C ALA A 29 -9.80 3.30 4.05
N ASN A 30 -8.87 2.38 4.32
CA ASN A 30 -8.29 2.18 5.66
C ASN A 30 -7.04 3.03 5.86
N ALA A 31 -6.35 3.36 4.77
CA ALA A 31 -5.11 4.13 4.80
C ALA A 31 -4.95 5.04 3.58
N ILE A 32 -4.22 6.11 3.77
CA ILE A 32 -3.75 6.99 2.68
C ILE A 32 -2.23 7.12 2.73
N GLY A 33 -1.61 7.25 1.55
CA GLY A 33 -0.16 7.34 1.38
C GLY A 33 0.27 8.71 0.90
N PHE A 34 1.30 9.28 1.54
CA PHE A 34 1.97 10.53 1.19
C PHE A 34 3.39 10.24 0.72
N ILE A 35 3.77 10.66 -0.49
CA ILE A 35 5.07 10.33 -1.09
C ILE A 35 6.07 11.45 -0.83
N PHE A 36 7.14 11.13 -0.10
CA PHE A 36 8.20 12.09 0.28
C PHE A 36 9.46 12.01 -0.60
N LYS A 37 9.35 11.45 -1.81
CA LYS A 37 10.42 11.46 -2.82
C LYS A 37 10.24 12.64 -3.78
N LYS A 38 11.12 13.62 -3.74
CA LYS A 38 11.02 14.88 -4.52
C LYS A 38 10.92 14.69 -6.03
N SER A 39 11.50 13.63 -6.58
CA SER A 39 11.45 13.34 -8.02
C SER A 39 10.18 12.62 -8.46
N ASN A 40 9.29 12.25 -7.53
CA ASN A 40 8.01 11.62 -7.86
C ASN A 40 6.96 12.68 -8.22
N GLU A 41 6.16 12.41 -9.25
CA GLU A 41 5.08 13.32 -9.70
C GLU A 41 4.00 13.58 -8.63
N ARG A 42 3.92 12.69 -7.62
CA ARG A 42 3.00 12.76 -6.48
C ARG A 42 3.70 13.21 -5.20
N TYR A 43 4.86 13.84 -5.35
CA TYR A 43 5.57 14.37 -4.19
C TYR A 43 4.74 15.39 -3.45
N ILE A 44 4.75 15.30 -2.12
CA ILE A 44 4.16 16.29 -1.24
C ILE A 44 5.18 16.75 -0.19
N PRO A 45 5.37 18.07 0.03
CA PRO A 45 6.23 18.56 1.11
C PRO A 45 5.69 18.14 2.49
N PRO A 46 6.57 17.84 3.48
CA PRO A 46 6.15 17.40 4.81
C PRO A 46 5.16 18.35 5.49
N GLU A 47 5.38 19.66 5.42
CA GLU A 47 4.50 20.67 6.01
C GLU A 47 3.08 20.65 5.40
N ARG A 48 2.97 20.37 4.12
CA ARG A 48 1.68 20.26 3.43
C ARG A 48 0.97 18.95 3.78
N ALA A 49 1.72 17.85 3.89
CA ALA A 49 1.18 16.57 4.36
C ALA A 49 0.65 16.68 5.79
N ALA A 50 1.39 17.32 6.69
CA ALA A 50 0.95 17.58 8.07
C ALA A 50 -0.34 18.40 8.13
N SER A 51 -0.47 19.45 7.30
CA SER A 51 -1.70 20.23 7.20
C SER A 51 -2.90 19.41 6.73
N ILE A 52 -2.73 18.54 5.72
CA ILE A 52 -3.81 17.66 5.28
C ILE A 52 -4.20 16.68 6.39
N ILE A 53 -3.21 16.08 7.06
CA ILE A 53 -3.44 15.08 8.10
C ILE A 53 -4.22 15.65 9.28
N SER A 54 -4.02 16.93 9.64
CA SER A 54 -4.73 17.57 10.75
C SER A 54 -6.24 17.63 10.56
N ASP A 55 -6.71 17.60 9.32
CA ASP A 55 -8.13 17.66 8.98
C ASP A 55 -8.77 16.27 8.77
N LEU A 56 -7.97 15.17 8.93
CA LEU A 56 -8.44 13.83 8.66
C LEU A 56 -8.87 13.07 9.91
N PRO A 57 -9.82 12.14 9.78
CA PRO A 57 -10.25 11.29 10.89
C PRO A 57 -9.10 10.48 11.49
N GLU A 58 -9.13 10.26 12.81
CA GLU A 58 -8.09 9.48 13.51
C GLU A 58 -8.03 8.02 13.04
N TYR A 59 -9.16 7.42 12.70
CA TYR A 59 -9.24 6.01 12.27
C TYR A 59 -8.52 5.70 10.95
N ILE A 60 -8.21 6.71 10.12
CA ILE A 60 -7.45 6.52 8.89
C ILE A 60 -5.97 6.42 9.20
N SER A 61 -5.30 5.36 8.72
CA SER A 61 -3.85 5.25 8.79
C SER A 61 -3.17 6.22 7.81
N LYS A 62 -2.23 7.01 8.31
CA LYS A 62 -1.45 7.99 7.54
C LYS A 62 -0.07 7.41 7.29
N ILE A 63 0.22 7.02 6.05
CA ILE A 63 1.44 6.28 5.68
C ILE A 63 2.37 7.16 4.86
N GLY A 64 3.58 7.40 5.39
CA GLY A 64 4.64 8.07 4.64
C GLY A 64 5.39 7.09 3.74
N VAL A 65 5.54 7.43 2.47
CA VAL A 65 6.24 6.59 1.48
C VAL A 65 7.61 7.18 1.18
N PHE A 66 8.65 6.38 1.43
CA PHE A 66 10.06 6.78 1.31
C PHE A 66 10.80 5.82 0.39
N GLU A 67 11.49 6.37 -0.61
CA GLU A 67 12.29 5.59 -1.56
C GLU A 67 13.76 5.98 -1.44
N ASN A 68 14.63 5.00 -1.16
CA ASN A 68 16.08 5.19 -0.97
C ASN A 68 16.40 6.32 0.03
N ALA A 69 15.57 6.49 1.04
CA ALA A 69 15.72 7.53 2.05
C ALA A 69 16.59 7.06 3.22
N SER A 70 17.42 7.96 3.76
CA SER A 70 18.17 7.63 4.97
C SER A 70 17.24 7.55 6.19
N PRO A 71 17.56 6.71 7.20
CA PRO A 71 16.81 6.66 8.46
C PRO A 71 16.65 8.04 9.12
N GLN A 72 17.68 8.88 9.04
CA GLN A 72 17.68 10.25 9.57
C GLN A 72 16.62 11.13 8.88
N TYR A 73 16.48 11.01 7.56
CA TYR A 73 15.47 11.76 6.82
C TYR A 73 14.05 11.27 7.19
N ILE A 74 13.86 9.97 7.30
CA ILE A 74 12.57 9.40 7.73
C ILE A 74 12.22 9.90 9.13
N GLN A 75 13.14 9.80 10.09
CA GLN A 75 12.92 10.30 11.46
C GLN A 75 12.65 11.79 11.52
N SER A 76 13.37 12.61 10.71
CA SER A 76 13.11 14.05 10.65
C SER A 76 11.73 14.38 10.09
N THR A 77 11.24 13.57 9.16
CA THR A 77 9.89 13.71 8.62
C THR A 77 8.83 13.29 9.66
N LEU A 78 9.04 12.21 10.39
CA LEU A 78 8.15 11.76 11.48
C LEU A 78 7.97 12.81 12.60
N LYS A 79 9.00 13.61 12.87
CA LYS A 79 8.91 14.73 13.83
C LYS A 79 8.02 15.88 13.36
N GLN A 80 7.82 16.02 12.03
CA GLN A 80 7.06 17.11 11.42
C GLN A 80 5.65 16.67 11.01
N VAL A 81 5.48 15.38 10.68
CA VAL A 81 4.25 14.84 10.11
C VAL A 81 3.74 13.71 11.01
N PRO A 82 2.52 13.78 11.54
CA PRO A 82 1.98 12.75 12.43
C PRO A 82 1.52 11.51 11.63
N LEU A 83 2.51 10.77 11.14
CA LEU A 83 2.31 9.51 10.43
C LEU A 83 2.07 8.37 11.41
N SER A 84 1.23 7.42 11.05
CA SER A 84 1.00 6.18 11.79
C SER A 84 1.86 5.01 11.32
N ALA A 85 2.41 5.11 10.11
CA ALA A 85 3.32 4.12 9.54
C ALA A 85 4.26 4.74 8.50
N VAL A 86 5.37 4.05 8.26
CA VAL A 86 6.29 4.34 7.15
C VAL A 86 6.35 3.15 6.20
N GLN A 87 6.29 3.42 4.91
CA GLN A 87 6.50 2.47 3.82
C GLN A 87 7.84 2.79 3.18
N ILE A 88 8.75 1.82 3.21
CA ILE A 88 10.14 2.02 2.81
C ILE A 88 10.48 1.09 1.66
N LEU A 89 10.90 1.68 0.53
CA LEU A 89 11.31 0.97 -0.67
C LEU A 89 12.73 1.35 -1.09
N GLY A 90 13.37 0.48 -1.86
CA GLY A 90 14.73 0.66 -2.33
C GLY A 90 15.75 -0.09 -1.52
N ASN A 91 16.96 0.47 -1.41
CA ASN A 91 18.16 -0.23 -0.94
C ASN A 91 18.31 -0.32 0.59
N ASN A 92 17.33 0.16 1.36
CA ASN A 92 17.36 0.06 2.81
C ASN A 92 17.37 -1.42 3.25
N GLY A 93 18.42 -1.79 3.98
CA GLY A 93 18.58 -3.12 4.57
C GLY A 93 17.75 -3.30 5.85
N PRO A 94 17.75 -4.50 6.44
CA PRO A 94 17.03 -4.77 7.69
C PRO A 94 17.42 -3.82 8.83
N ASP A 95 18.70 -3.52 8.98
CA ASP A 95 19.23 -2.68 10.05
C ASP A 95 18.81 -1.21 9.93
N ASP A 96 18.44 -0.76 8.72
CA ASP A 96 17.92 0.60 8.48
C ASP A 96 16.44 0.77 8.89
N LEU A 97 15.74 -0.33 9.20
CA LEU A 97 14.30 -0.36 9.43
C LEU A 97 13.94 -0.57 10.91
N VAL A 98 14.92 -0.56 11.78
CA VAL A 98 14.75 -0.60 13.23
C VAL A 98 14.63 0.83 13.81
N ASP A 99 14.14 0.95 15.04
CA ASP A 99 14.08 2.21 15.81
C ASP A 99 13.12 3.29 15.26
N PHE A 100 12.04 2.90 14.59
CA PHE A 100 10.93 3.79 14.31
C PHE A 100 9.79 3.56 15.33
N ASP A 101 9.28 4.64 15.94
CA ASP A 101 8.14 4.59 16.88
C ASP A 101 6.77 4.40 16.19
N VAL A 102 6.77 4.04 14.92
CA VAL A 102 5.59 3.80 14.08
C VAL A 102 5.73 2.50 13.32
N SER A 103 4.62 1.93 12.86
CA SER A 103 4.64 0.71 12.06
C SER A 103 5.48 0.85 10.79
N VAL A 104 6.20 -0.21 10.43
CA VAL A 104 7.06 -0.26 9.25
C VAL A 104 6.52 -1.24 8.22
N ILE A 105 6.36 -0.78 6.99
CA ILE A 105 6.01 -1.60 5.83
C ILE A 105 7.22 -1.61 4.89
N LYS A 106 7.83 -2.78 4.69
CA LYS A 106 8.89 -2.93 3.69
C LYS A 106 8.26 -3.19 2.33
N GLN A 107 8.62 -2.36 1.34
CA GLN A 107 8.17 -2.56 -0.03
C GLN A 107 9.25 -3.27 -0.85
N PHE A 108 8.83 -4.27 -1.64
CA PHE A 108 9.64 -4.93 -2.65
C PHE A 108 9.00 -4.80 -4.03
N GLN A 109 9.84 -4.58 -5.04
CA GLN A 109 9.44 -4.69 -6.45
C GLN A 109 9.66 -6.13 -6.92
N LEU A 110 8.60 -6.75 -7.43
CA LEU A 110 8.61 -8.16 -7.85
C LEU A 110 9.21 -8.30 -9.25
N LYS A 111 10.55 -8.38 -9.31
CA LYS A 111 11.28 -8.77 -10.52
C LYS A 111 11.16 -10.28 -10.74
N GLN A 112 11.44 -10.75 -11.97
CA GLN A 112 11.38 -12.18 -12.31
C GLN A 112 12.25 -13.07 -11.40
N SER A 113 13.36 -12.53 -10.89
CA SER A 113 14.30 -13.21 -10.00
C SER A 113 14.06 -12.92 -8.51
N PHE A 114 12.89 -12.40 -8.12
CA PHE A 114 12.62 -12.09 -6.72
C PHE A 114 12.53 -13.39 -5.90
N ASP A 115 13.37 -13.46 -4.88
CA ASP A 115 13.39 -14.56 -3.90
C ASP A 115 12.67 -14.11 -2.63
N VAL A 116 11.54 -14.77 -2.32
CA VAL A 116 10.74 -14.48 -1.13
C VAL A 116 11.50 -14.74 0.18
N GLU A 117 12.52 -15.60 0.17
CA GLU A 117 13.30 -15.93 1.35
C GLU A 117 14.01 -14.70 1.96
N ILE A 118 14.31 -13.67 1.15
CA ILE A 118 14.90 -12.43 1.64
C ILE A 118 14.04 -11.75 2.72
N MET A 119 12.71 -11.98 2.68
CA MET A 119 11.76 -11.36 3.59
C MET A 119 11.99 -11.80 5.06
N ARG A 120 12.56 -12.96 5.30
CA ARG A 120 12.93 -13.46 6.65
C ARG A 120 13.88 -12.53 7.40
N ASN A 121 14.68 -11.78 6.67
CA ASN A 121 15.68 -10.89 7.27
C ASN A 121 15.08 -9.59 7.81
N TYR A 122 13.80 -9.30 7.51
CA TYR A 122 13.17 -8.05 7.89
C TYR A 122 12.17 -8.25 9.01
N LEU A 123 12.39 -7.57 10.12
CA LEU A 123 11.46 -7.49 11.25
C LEU A 123 10.58 -6.25 11.08
N VAL A 124 9.45 -6.41 10.39
CA VAL A 124 8.53 -5.32 10.03
C VAL A 124 7.07 -5.74 10.24
N ASP A 125 6.14 -4.77 10.27
CA ASP A 125 4.71 -5.01 10.51
C ASP A 125 3.99 -5.59 9.30
N GLY A 126 4.55 -5.39 8.11
CA GLY A 126 4.00 -5.93 6.87
C GLY A 126 4.91 -5.67 5.66
N PHE A 127 4.54 -6.30 4.56
CA PHE A 127 5.23 -6.18 3.30
C PHE A 127 4.28 -5.68 2.22
N LEU A 128 4.74 -4.71 1.43
CA LEU A 128 4.05 -4.32 0.21
C LEU A 128 4.81 -4.88 -0.99
N LEU A 129 4.12 -5.66 -1.80
CA LEU A 129 4.66 -6.28 -2.99
C LEU A 129 4.10 -5.58 -4.23
N GLU A 130 4.98 -4.88 -4.94
CA GLU A 130 4.62 -4.10 -6.12
C GLU A 130 5.04 -4.82 -7.39
N ASP A 131 4.13 -4.86 -8.35
CA ASP A 131 4.42 -5.34 -9.71
C ASP A 131 5.54 -4.49 -10.36
N TYR A 132 6.56 -5.17 -10.91
CA TYR A 132 7.68 -4.50 -11.56
C TYR A 132 7.39 -4.25 -13.03
N HIS A 133 7.66 -3.03 -13.46
CA HIS A 133 7.68 -2.64 -14.87
C HIS A 133 9.14 -2.42 -15.28
N ASP A 134 9.57 -3.01 -16.39
CA ASP A 134 10.88 -2.68 -16.94
C ASP A 134 10.89 -1.26 -17.56
N GLU A 135 12.07 -0.78 -17.95
CA GLU A 135 12.27 0.54 -18.55
C GLU A 135 11.45 0.76 -19.83
N ASN A 136 10.98 -0.32 -20.47
CA ASN A 136 10.15 -0.32 -21.67
C ASN A 136 8.65 -0.44 -21.35
N GLY A 137 8.26 -0.42 -20.06
CA GLY A 137 6.88 -0.60 -19.61
C GLY A 137 6.35 -2.03 -19.77
N LYS A 138 7.24 -3.01 -20.01
CA LYS A 138 6.86 -4.41 -20.14
C LYS A 138 6.61 -5.01 -18.74
N HIS A 139 5.40 -5.50 -18.58
CA HIS A 139 4.98 -6.21 -17.37
C HIS A 139 5.34 -7.68 -17.44
N LEU A 140 5.75 -8.27 -16.33
CA LEU A 140 5.65 -9.71 -16.17
C LEU A 140 4.15 -10.09 -16.15
N PRO A 141 3.79 -11.32 -16.57
CA PRO A 141 2.40 -11.75 -16.46
C PRO A 141 1.87 -11.59 -15.04
N LYS A 142 0.73 -10.92 -14.85
CA LYS A 142 0.13 -10.64 -13.51
C LYS A 142 0.06 -11.88 -12.62
N LYS A 143 -0.27 -13.05 -13.20
CA LYS A 143 -0.29 -14.33 -12.46
C LYS A 143 1.08 -14.72 -11.88
N HIS A 144 2.19 -14.28 -12.47
CA HIS A 144 3.52 -14.55 -11.91
C HIS A 144 3.73 -13.80 -10.60
N HIS A 145 3.40 -12.51 -10.56
CA HIS A 145 3.52 -11.69 -9.36
C HIS A 145 2.55 -12.16 -8.25
N TRP A 146 1.34 -12.53 -8.62
CA TRP A 146 0.37 -13.07 -7.67
C TRP A 146 0.82 -14.39 -7.05
N ASN A 147 1.46 -15.28 -7.83
CA ASN A 147 2.08 -16.50 -7.28
C ASN A 147 3.19 -16.21 -6.26
N ILE A 148 4.00 -15.18 -6.51
CA ILE A 148 5.01 -14.73 -5.54
C ILE A 148 4.31 -14.20 -4.28
N ALA A 149 3.28 -13.38 -4.44
CA ALA A 149 2.53 -12.83 -3.31
C ALA A 149 1.87 -13.92 -2.45
N VAL A 150 1.36 -15.00 -3.07
CA VAL A 150 0.82 -16.17 -2.34
C VAL A 150 1.90 -16.82 -1.47
N LYS A 151 3.10 -17.06 -2.02
CA LYS A 151 4.23 -17.64 -1.27
C LYS A 151 4.73 -16.71 -0.16
N ALA A 152 4.69 -15.39 -0.40
CA ALA A 152 5.14 -14.39 0.55
C ALA A 152 4.29 -14.32 1.83
N LYS A 153 3.08 -14.87 1.83
CA LYS A 153 2.17 -14.87 3.00
C LYS A 153 2.75 -15.62 4.20
N ASP A 154 3.67 -16.54 3.99
CA ASP A 154 4.35 -17.27 5.06
C ASP A 154 5.31 -16.37 5.88
N TYR A 155 5.64 -15.18 5.37
CA TYR A 155 6.57 -14.24 5.99
C TYR A 155 5.89 -13.08 6.72
N GLY A 156 4.56 -12.91 6.57
CA GLY A 156 3.83 -11.85 7.27
C GLY A 156 2.63 -11.30 6.50
N ARG A 157 2.17 -10.13 6.91
CA ARG A 157 1.05 -9.43 6.27
C ARG A 157 1.46 -8.91 4.89
N ILE A 158 0.76 -9.35 3.85
CA ILE A 158 1.07 -8.99 2.46
C ILE A 158 0.04 -8.00 1.93
N ILE A 159 0.53 -6.84 1.48
CA ILE A 159 -0.22 -5.85 0.72
C ILE A 159 0.23 -5.95 -0.73
N ILE A 160 -0.68 -6.21 -1.65
CA ILE A 160 -0.37 -6.26 -3.09
C ILE A 160 -0.60 -4.89 -3.73
N SER A 161 0.29 -4.51 -4.65
CA SER A 161 0.27 -3.25 -5.38
C SER A 161 0.77 -3.43 -6.82
N GLY A 162 0.74 -2.36 -7.60
CA GLY A 162 1.23 -2.33 -8.98
C GLY A 162 0.15 -2.67 -10.00
N GLY A 163 -0.29 -1.67 -10.75
CA GLY A 163 -1.26 -1.79 -11.83
C GLY A 163 -2.66 -2.26 -11.42
N LEU A 164 -2.98 -2.24 -10.12
CA LEU A 164 -4.34 -2.49 -9.64
C LEU A 164 -5.28 -1.38 -10.08
N ASN A 165 -6.50 -1.77 -10.48
CA ASN A 165 -7.55 -0.87 -10.95
C ASN A 165 -8.93 -1.56 -10.84
N PRO A 166 -10.06 -0.88 -11.11
CA PRO A 166 -11.38 -1.47 -11.01
C PRO A 166 -11.66 -2.70 -11.87
N ASN A 167 -10.82 -2.95 -12.91
CA ASN A 167 -11.04 -4.08 -13.83
C ASN A 167 -10.31 -5.36 -13.38
N ASN A 168 -9.37 -5.28 -12.42
CA ASN A 168 -8.56 -6.43 -12.03
C ASN A 168 -8.51 -6.70 -10.52
N ILE A 169 -9.10 -5.81 -9.71
CA ILE A 169 -9.01 -5.92 -8.25
C ILE A 169 -9.68 -7.18 -7.71
N GLU A 170 -10.83 -7.58 -8.26
CA GLU A 170 -11.54 -8.79 -7.84
C GLU A 170 -10.70 -10.05 -8.09
N ASP A 171 -10.10 -10.15 -9.30
CA ASP A 171 -9.25 -11.29 -9.66
C ASP A 171 -7.99 -11.35 -8.79
N ALA A 172 -7.39 -10.19 -8.50
CA ALA A 172 -6.21 -10.11 -7.64
C ALA A 172 -6.51 -10.59 -6.21
N ILE A 173 -7.62 -10.14 -5.63
CA ILE A 173 -8.05 -10.56 -4.28
C ILE A 173 -8.39 -12.04 -4.27
N ARG A 174 -9.16 -12.53 -5.25
CA ARG A 174 -9.50 -13.95 -5.37
C ARG A 174 -8.28 -14.84 -5.43
N PHE A 175 -7.30 -14.45 -6.22
CA PHE A 175 -6.12 -15.29 -6.45
C PHE A 175 -5.16 -15.28 -5.26
N VAL A 176 -4.88 -14.09 -4.69
CA VAL A 176 -3.85 -13.94 -3.65
C VAL A 176 -4.41 -14.10 -2.24
N ASN A 177 -5.66 -13.68 -2.03
CA ASN A 177 -6.24 -13.51 -0.69
C ASN A 177 -5.27 -12.76 0.25
N PRO A 178 -4.91 -11.50 -0.07
CA PRO A 178 -3.90 -10.75 0.65
C PRO A 178 -4.46 -10.16 1.94
N TYR A 179 -3.56 -9.69 2.84
CA TYR A 179 -3.95 -8.84 3.97
C TYR A 179 -4.55 -7.51 3.50
N GLY A 180 -4.02 -6.96 2.41
CA GLY A 180 -4.50 -5.70 1.87
C GLY A 180 -4.10 -5.45 0.43
N VAL A 181 -4.63 -4.35 -0.10
CA VAL A 181 -4.36 -3.86 -1.45
C VAL A 181 -3.96 -2.39 -1.39
N ASP A 182 -3.05 -2.00 -2.27
CA ASP A 182 -2.60 -0.62 -2.45
C ASP A 182 -2.80 -0.18 -3.89
N VAL A 183 -3.41 0.97 -4.09
CA VAL A 183 -3.63 1.52 -5.42
C VAL A 183 -3.22 2.99 -5.48
N CYS A 184 -2.62 3.36 -6.61
CA CYS A 184 -2.22 4.72 -6.92
C CYS A 184 -2.80 5.13 -8.29
N SER A 185 -2.07 4.95 -9.39
CA SER A 185 -2.44 5.39 -10.73
C SER A 185 -3.75 4.80 -11.26
N GLY A 186 -4.13 3.59 -10.82
CA GLY A 186 -5.35 2.90 -11.28
C GLY A 186 -6.67 3.54 -10.87
N VAL A 187 -6.63 4.55 -10.00
CA VAL A 187 -7.79 5.32 -9.53
C VAL A 187 -7.60 6.83 -9.69
N GLU A 188 -6.63 7.23 -10.51
CA GLU A 188 -6.33 8.64 -10.79
C GLU A 188 -6.85 9.08 -12.16
N HIS A 189 -7.25 10.34 -12.24
CA HIS A 189 -7.47 11.04 -13.50
C HIS A 189 -6.13 11.50 -14.12
N ARG A 190 -5.19 11.92 -13.26
CA ARG A 190 -3.80 12.28 -13.58
C ARG A 190 -2.97 12.15 -12.30
N PRO A 191 -1.62 12.07 -12.38
CA PRO A 191 -0.79 11.95 -11.20
C PRO A 191 -1.14 12.94 -10.10
N GLY A 192 -1.38 12.43 -8.88
CA GLY A 192 -1.76 13.21 -7.70
C GLY A 192 -3.18 13.78 -7.71
N LYS A 193 -4.05 13.31 -8.64
CA LYS A 193 -5.46 13.70 -8.67
C LYS A 193 -6.35 12.49 -8.88
N LEU A 194 -7.16 12.14 -7.88
CA LEU A 194 -8.05 11.00 -7.92
C LEU A 194 -9.22 11.21 -8.91
N ASP A 195 -9.64 10.14 -9.57
CA ASP A 195 -10.92 10.03 -10.24
C ASP A 195 -11.95 9.42 -9.27
N LYS A 196 -12.99 10.17 -8.98
CA LYS A 196 -14.03 9.80 -8.02
C LYS A 196 -14.78 8.51 -8.42
N SER A 197 -15.02 8.30 -9.70
CA SER A 197 -15.74 7.13 -10.20
C SER A 197 -14.87 5.87 -10.10
N LEU A 198 -13.61 5.97 -10.57
CA LEU A 198 -12.66 4.87 -10.50
C LEU A 198 -12.40 4.46 -9.05
N LEU A 199 -12.18 5.44 -8.16
CA LEU A 199 -11.95 5.18 -6.75
C LEU A 199 -13.11 4.46 -6.07
N ARG A 200 -14.35 4.95 -6.27
CA ARG A 200 -15.56 4.32 -5.71
C ARG A 200 -15.73 2.89 -6.21
N THR A 201 -15.58 2.70 -7.52
CA THR A 201 -15.71 1.37 -8.12
C THR A 201 -14.64 0.41 -7.61
N PHE A 202 -13.40 0.89 -7.47
CA PHE A 202 -12.30 0.08 -6.94
C PHE A 202 -12.57 -0.38 -5.50
N ILE A 203 -12.92 0.55 -4.61
CA ILE A 203 -13.16 0.24 -3.20
C ILE A 203 -14.39 -0.65 -3.03
N SER A 204 -15.50 -0.36 -3.72
CA SER A 204 -16.71 -1.21 -3.68
C SER A 204 -16.38 -2.65 -4.07
N LYS A 205 -15.77 -2.87 -5.24
CA LYS A 205 -15.40 -4.20 -5.71
C LYS A 205 -14.45 -4.94 -4.76
N ALA A 206 -13.47 -4.21 -4.20
CA ALA A 206 -12.54 -4.79 -3.24
C ALA A 206 -13.26 -5.25 -1.94
N ARG A 207 -14.24 -4.48 -1.46
CA ARG A 207 -15.05 -4.83 -0.28
C ARG A 207 -15.99 -5.98 -0.57
N ASP A 208 -16.75 -5.91 -1.68
CA ASP A 208 -17.75 -6.92 -2.03
C ASP A 208 -17.10 -8.31 -2.14
N ILE A 209 -15.94 -8.42 -2.81
CA ILE A 209 -15.26 -9.70 -2.95
C ILE A 209 -14.66 -10.20 -1.64
N SER A 210 -14.17 -9.32 -0.76
CA SER A 210 -13.63 -9.73 0.54
C SER A 210 -14.72 -10.26 1.46
N MET A 211 -15.92 -9.69 1.44
CA MET A 211 -17.08 -10.18 2.18
C MET A 211 -17.53 -11.57 1.70
N TYR A 212 -17.57 -11.79 0.39
CA TYR A 212 -17.91 -13.09 -0.19
C TYR A 212 -16.99 -14.21 0.31
N TYR A 213 -15.67 -13.99 0.35
CA TYR A 213 -14.73 -14.97 0.89
C TYR A 213 -14.83 -15.16 2.41
N ALA A 214 -15.38 -14.18 3.10
CA ALA A 214 -15.65 -14.30 4.52
C ALA A 214 -16.77 -15.32 4.78
N GLU A 215 -17.86 -15.22 4.02
CA GLU A 215 -19.05 -16.09 4.16
C GLU A 215 -18.76 -17.53 3.73
N ASP A 216 -18.04 -17.78 2.62
CA ASP A 216 -17.74 -19.13 2.13
C ASP A 216 -16.90 -19.96 3.12
N LYS A 217 -16.09 -19.34 3.97
CA LYS A 217 -15.28 -20.03 4.98
C LYS A 217 -16.02 -20.35 6.28
N GLU A 218 -17.20 -19.80 6.50
CA GLU A 218 -18.05 -20.17 7.64
C GLU A 218 -18.81 -21.48 7.43
N PHE A 219 -18.82 -22.02 6.20
CA PHE A 219 -19.54 -23.24 5.83
C PHE A 219 -18.63 -24.45 5.53
N GLU A 220 -17.29 -24.32 5.67
CA GLU A 220 -16.32 -25.43 5.61
C GLU A 220 -15.81 -25.81 7.02
#